data_7719d20cd453c8bcfabdb6681db7dc55
#
_entry.id   7719d20cd453c8bcfabdb6681db7dc55
#
_cell.length_a   1.000
_cell.length_b   1.000
_cell.length_c   1.000
_cell.angle_alpha   90.00
_cell.angle_beta   90.00
_cell.angle_gamma   90.00
#
_symmetry.space_group_name_H-M   'P 1'
#
loop_
_entity.id
_entity.type
_entity.pdbx_description
1 polymer ?
#
loop_
_entity_poly.entity_id
_entity_poly.type
_entity_poly.pdbx_seq_one_letter_code
_entity_poly.pdbx_strand_id
1 'polypeptide(L)'
;MEFDFSQLTAAQRYKLLVGLVVPRPVALVSTLGQNGIVNAAPFSFFNVLGDDPPILIISIENKPDGEQKDTTRNILDNQEFVVNLVDEALAGPMHGCSTAYPSGISELEQVGLTTLPSCGVAPPRIKEAPVALECKLYQHIPIHGKRHLFIGEVLWLHTADGIIDPETLRIRLEDSGGYFPIGRLYADRYTTVRDQFTLAGGESYVNAIKAMGRF
;
A
#
# COMPACT_ATOMS: atom_id res chain seq x y z
N MET A 1 -7.91 -15.62 -26.44
CA MET A 1 -7.58 -16.63 -25.43
C MET A 1 -8.45 -16.36 -24.23
N GLU A 2 -9.14 -17.40 -23.74
CA GLU A 2 -10.12 -17.30 -22.64
C GLU A 2 -9.74 -18.28 -21.53
N PHE A 3 -9.96 -17.89 -20.28
CA PHE A 3 -9.68 -18.71 -19.11
C PHE A 3 -10.90 -18.75 -18.19
N ASP A 4 -11.44 -19.94 -17.98
CA ASP A 4 -12.43 -20.18 -16.94
C ASP A 4 -11.72 -20.28 -15.57
N PHE A 5 -11.92 -19.27 -14.72
CA PHE A 5 -11.30 -19.22 -13.39
C PHE A 5 -11.75 -20.35 -12.46
N SER A 6 -12.90 -20.97 -12.69
CA SER A 6 -13.35 -22.12 -11.93
C SER A 6 -12.46 -23.36 -12.16
N GLN A 7 -11.83 -23.46 -13.32
CA GLN A 7 -10.95 -24.57 -13.72
C GLN A 7 -9.50 -24.37 -13.32
N LEU A 8 -9.15 -23.17 -12.82
CA LEU A 8 -7.79 -22.85 -12.44
C LEU A 8 -7.52 -23.16 -10.96
N THR A 9 -6.30 -23.56 -10.64
CA THR A 9 -5.83 -23.66 -9.26
C THR A 9 -5.69 -22.28 -8.63
N ALA A 10 -5.69 -22.20 -7.29
CA ALA A 10 -5.48 -20.94 -6.57
C ALA A 10 -4.17 -20.25 -6.99
N ALA A 11 -3.08 -21.01 -7.18
CA ALA A 11 -1.79 -20.48 -7.63
C ALA A 11 -1.85 -19.89 -9.05
N GLN A 12 -2.58 -20.54 -9.95
CA GLN A 12 -2.78 -20.03 -11.32
C GLN A 12 -3.62 -18.75 -11.33
N ARG A 13 -4.73 -18.72 -10.58
CA ARG A 13 -5.55 -17.50 -10.41
C ARG A 13 -4.72 -16.35 -9.82
N TYR A 14 -3.96 -16.63 -8.78
CA TYR A 14 -3.05 -15.63 -8.18
C TYR A 14 -2.07 -15.08 -9.22
N LYS A 15 -1.36 -15.96 -9.95
CA LYS A 15 -0.38 -15.55 -10.98
C LYS A 15 -1.00 -14.63 -12.04
N LEU A 16 -2.19 -14.98 -12.53
CA LEU A 16 -2.88 -14.16 -13.55
C LEU A 16 -3.31 -12.81 -12.98
N LEU A 17 -3.95 -12.80 -11.82
CA LEU A 17 -4.45 -11.57 -11.22
C LEU A 17 -3.32 -10.58 -10.89
N VAL A 18 -2.24 -11.05 -10.24
CA VAL A 18 -1.13 -10.17 -9.88
C VAL A 18 -0.24 -9.77 -11.06
N GLY A 19 -0.29 -10.54 -12.15
CA GLY A 19 0.45 -10.22 -13.37
C GLY A 19 -0.27 -9.27 -14.30
N LEU A 20 -1.59 -9.23 -14.25
CA LEU A 20 -2.43 -8.42 -15.14
C LEU A 20 -2.90 -7.11 -14.49
N VAL A 21 -3.20 -7.15 -13.17
CA VAL A 21 -3.61 -5.95 -12.43
C VAL A 21 -2.35 -5.24 -11.92
N VAL A 22 -1.78 -4.41 -12.77
CA VAL A 22 -0.51 -3.70 -12.52
C VAL A 22 -0.56 -2.27 -13.05
N PRO A 23 0.23 -1.34 -12.50
CA PRO A 23 0.99 -1.47 -11.26
C PRO A 23 0.07 -1.42 -10.04
N ARG A 24 0.42 -2.15 -8.99
CA ARG A 24 -0.28 -2.05 -7.70
C ARG A 24 0.51 -1.15 -6.75
N PRO A 25 -0.11 -0.18 -6.06
CA PRO A 25 0.58 0.60 -5.03
C PRO A 25 1.08 -0.31 -3.92
N VAL A 26 2.15 0.10 -3.24
CA VAL A 26 2.76 -0.66 -2.14
C VAL A 26 2.60 0.10 -0.83
N ALA A 27 1.98 -0.54 0.15
CA ALA A 27 1.89 -0.08 1.52
C ALA A 27 2.90 -0.85 2.37
N LEU A 28 3.88 -0.16 2.97
CA LEU A 28 4.68 -0.72 4.07
C LEU A 28 3.94 -0.39 5.36
N VAL A 29 3.27 -1.41 5.93
CA VAL A 29 2.37 -1.22 7.07
C VAL A 29 3.13 -1.46 8.36
N SER A 30 3.22 -0.43 9.21
CA SER A 30 3.73 -0.57 10.58
C SER A 30 2.59 -0.76 11.57
N THR A 31 2.80 -1.68 12.50
CA THR A 31 1.87 -2.03 13.59
C THR A 31 2.65 -2.23 14.88
N LEU A 32 1.97 -2.12 16.01
CA LEU A 32 2.58 -2.33 17.33
C LEU A 32 2.04 -3.63 17.93
N GLY A 33 2.93 -4.54 18.30
CA GLY A 33 2.58 -5.76 19.03
C GLY A 33 2.31 -5.48 20.51
N GLN A 34 1.58 -6.38 21.18
CA GLN A 34 1.31 -6.27 22.63
C GLN A 34 2.58 -6.27 23.49
N ASN A 35 3.67 -6.83 22.95
CA ASN A 35 5.00 -6.81 23.59
C ASN A 35 5.79 -5.52 23.35
N GLY A 36 5.19 -4.50 22.70
CA GLY A 36 5.82 -3.24 22.35
C GLY A 36 6.76 -3.31 21.12
N ILE A 37 6.85 -4.45 20.45
CA ILE A 37 7.67 -4.60 19.25
C ILE A 37 6.92 -4.05 18.04
N VAL A 38 7.60 -3.23 17.27
CA VAL A 38 7.07 -2.69 16.00
C VAL A 38 7.30 -3.71 14.90
N ASN A 39 6.22 -4.12 14.25
CA ASN A 39 6.24 -4.96 13.06
C ASN A 39 6.02 -4.11 11.82
N ALA A 40 6.73 -4.39 10.73
CA ALA A 40 6.55 -3.74 9.45
C ALA A 40 6.53 -4.76 8.30
N ALA A 41 5.46 -4.75 7.51
CA ALA A 41 5.30 -5.67 6.40
C ALA A 41 4.74 -4.98 5.15
N PRO A 42 5.23 -5.33 3.93
CA PRO A 42 4.74 -4.75 2.68
C PRO A 42 3.52 -5.48 2.14
N PHE A 43 2.55 -4.71 1.68
CA PHE A 43 1.33 -5.21 1.03
C PHE A 43 1.06 -4.45 -0.27
N SER A 44 0.72 -5.19 -1.33
CA SER A 44 0.35 -4.62 -2.64
C SER A 44 -1.11 -4.91 -3.05
N PHE A 45 -1.87 -5.59 -2.20
CA PHE A 45 -3.33 -5.59 -2.29
C PHE A 45 -3.86 -4.46 -1.41
N PHE A 46 -3.61 -3.23 -1.88
CA PHE A 46 -3.82 -1.97 -1.18
C PHE A 46 -4.36 -0.92 -2.14
N ASN A 47 -5.33 -0.12 -1.69
CA ASN A 47 -5.78 1.08 -2.42
C ASN A 47 -6.59 2.01 -1.52
N VAL A 48 -6.87 3.24 -2.02
CA VAL A 48 -7.85 4.17 -1.46
C VAL A 48 -9.25 3.73 -1.87
N LEU A 49 -10.23 3.81 -0.96
CA LEU A 49 -11.63 3.44 -1.22
C LEU A 49 -12.59 4.63 -1.23
N GLY A 50 -12.30 5.68 -0.48
CA GLY A 50 -13.20 6.84 -0.37
C GLY A 50 -12.53 8.01 0.31
N ASP A 51 -13.16 9.17 0.19
CA ASP A 51 -12.73 10.47 0.71
C ASP A 51 -13.64 11.00 1.85
N ASP A 52 -14.88 10.51 1.94
CA ASP A 52 -15.82 10.82 3.01
C ASP A 52 -16.63 9.57 3.41
N PRO A 53 -16.23 8.82 4.44
CA PRO A 53 -15.01 8.99 5.22
C PRO A 53 -13.72 8.68 4.42
N PRO A 54 -12.57 9.26 4.83
CA PRO A 54 -11.28 9.03 4.15
C PRO A 54 -10.77 7.62 4.48
N ILE A 55 -11.09 6.66 3.63
CA ILE A 55 -10.80 5.24 3.87
C ILE A 55 -9.91 4.62 2.82
N LEU A 56 -9.10 3.68 3.28
CA LEU A 56 -8.24 2.82 2.46
C LEU A 56 -8.47 1.34 2.80
N ILE A 57 -8.01 0.44 1.91
CA ILE A 57 -8.10 -1.00 2.12
C ILE A 57 -6.75 -1.66 2.02
N ILE A 58 -6.52 -2.66 2.89
CA ILE A 58 -5.40 -3.60 2.80
C ILE A 58 -5.96 -5.01 2.87
N SER A 59 -5.50 -5.88 1.96
CA SER A 59 -5.85 -7.31 1.98
C SER A 59 -4.65 -8.15 2.38
N ILE A 60 -4.76 -8.84 3.52
CA ILE A 60 -3.70 -9.63 4.13
C ILE A 60 -4.09 -11.11 4.11
N GLU A 61 -3.23 -11.96 3.56
CA GLU A 61 -3.39 -13.41 3.59
C GLU A 61 -2.63 -14.01 4.79
N ASN A 62 -3.20 -15.07 5.37
CA ASN A 62 -2.53 -15.84 6.42
C ASN A 62 -1.22 -16.45 5.92
N LYS A 63 -0.38 -16.88 6.84
CA LYS A 63 0.83 -17.65 6.56
C LYS A 63 0.46 -19.01 5.91
N PRO A 64 1.40 -19.68 5.22
CA PRO A 64 1.13 -20.98 4.58
C PRO A 64 0.66 -22.09 5.53
N ASP A 65 1.02 -22.01 6.81
CA ASP A 65 0.57 -22.92 7.88
C ASP A 65 -0.85 -22.62 8.38
N GLY A 66 -1.47 -21.54 7.88
CA GLY A 66 -2.81 -21.08 8.28
C GLY A 66 -2.82 -20.07 9.42
N GLU A 67 -1.69 -19.80 10.05
CA GLU A 67 -1.60 -18.79 11.11
C GLU A 67 -1.74 -17.36 10.57
N GLN A 68 -2.27 -16.48 11.40
CA GLN A 68 -2.32 -15.06 11.08
C GLN A 68 -0.90 -14.47 11.08
N LYS A 69 -0.65 -13.52 10.16
CA LYS A 69 0.55 -12.69 10.20
C LYS A 69 0.52 -11.76 11.41
N ASP A 70 1.69 -11.33 11.86
CA ASP A 70 1.82 -10.39 12.98
C ASP A 70 1.06 -9.10 12.73
N THR A 71 1.11 -8.56 11.51
CA THR A 71 0.31 -7.40 11.09
C THR A 71 -1.19 -7.63 11.30
N THR A 72 -1.71 -8.80 10.94
CA THR A 72 -3.14 -9.15 11.13
C THR A 72 -3.51 -9.15 12.60
N ARG A 73 -2.72 -9.85 13.45
CA ARG A 73 -2.95 -9.90 14.89
C ARG A 73 -2.92 -8.52 15.53
N ASN A 74 -1.88 -7.74 15.24
CA ASN A 74 -1.70 -6.41 15.80
C ASN A 74 -2.83 -5.46 15.43
N ILE A 75 -3.32 -5.48 14.18
CA ILE A 75 -4.46 -4.65 13.76
C ILE A 75 -5.75 -5.09 14.47
N LEU A 76 -5.98 -6.39 14.62
CA LEU A 76 -7.17 -6.89 15.32
C LEU A 76 -7.15 -6.55 16.81
N ASP A 77 -5.98 -6.61 17.44
CA ASP A 77 -5.81 -6.35 18.87
C ASP A 77 -5.89 -4.85 19.20
N ASN A 78 -5.21 -4.01 18.43
CA ASN A 78 -5.05 -2.58 18.74
C ASN A 78 -5.98 -1.67 17.94
N GLN A 79 -6.59 -2.15 16.88
CA GLN A 79 -7.49 -1.40 15.98
C GLN A 79 -6.79 -0.21 15.29
N GLU A 80 -5.45 -0.22 15.21
CA GLU A 80 -4.63 0.89 14.72
C GLU A 80 -3.46 0.37 13.87
N PHE A 81 -3.06 1.14 12.86
CA PHE A 81 -1.90 0.87 12.03
C PHE A 81 -1.46 2.13 11.27
N VAL A 82 -0.25 2.11 10.72
CA VAL A 82 0.24 3.18 9.85
C VAL A 82 0.59 2.60 8.49
N VAL A 83 0.12 3.25 7.43
CA VAL A 83 0.50 2.96 6.04
C VAL A 83 1.61 3.92 5.65
N ASN A 84 2.81 3.40 5.43
CA ASN A 84 3.93 4.15 4.94
C ASN A 84 4.05 3.90 3.43
N LEU A 85 3.93 4.94 2.60
CA LEU A 85 4.04 4.82 1.15
C LEU A 85 5.50 4.68 0.75
N VAL A 86 5.74 3.83 -0.23
CA VAL A 86 7.09 3.43 -0.63
C VAL A 86 7.47 4.13 -1.92
N ASP A 87 8.60 4.82 -1.88
CA ASP A 87 9.26 5.36 -3.05
C ASP A 87 10.45 4.48 -3.49
N GLU A 88 11.17 4.94 -4.49
CA GLU A 88 12.33 4.26 -5.04
C GLU A 88 13.47 4.10 -4.00
N ALA A 89 13.67 5.09 -3.12
CA ALA A 89 14.72 5.05 -2.11
C ALA A 89 14.42 4.00 -1.03
N LEU A 90 13.16 3.85 -0.66
CA LEU A 90 12.71 2.91 0.36
C LEU A 90 12.48 1.49 -0.20
N ALA A 91 12.55 1.27 -1.53
CA ALA A 91 12.21 0.00 -2.18
C ALA A 91 13.03 -1.19 -1.66
N GLY A 92 14.34 -1.03 -1.49
CA GLY A 92 15.23 -2.08 -0.98
C GLY A 92 14.91 -2.51 0.45
N PRO A 93 14.92 -1.60 1.43
CA PRO A 93 14.52 -1.89 2.81
C PRO A 93 13.11 -2.48 2.91
N MET A 94 12.13 -1.91 2.20
CA MET A 94 10.76 -2.45 2.15
C MET A 94 10.74 -3.91 1.67
N HIS A 95 11.51 -4.22 0.63
CA HIS A 95 11.60 -5.60 0.13
C HIS A 95 12.20 -6.54 1.20
N GLY A 96 13.20 -6.08 1.95
CA GLY A 96 13.76 -6.79 3.09
C GLY A 96 12.73 -7.10 4.19
N CYS A 97 11.79 -6.19 4.46
CA CYS A 97 10.67 -6.42 5.39
C CYS A 97 9.69 -7.52 4.93
N SER A 98 9.78 -8.02 3.69
CA SER A 98 9.00 -9.17 3.23
C SER A 98 9.54 -10.52 3.68
N THR A 99 10.74 -10.56 4.26
CA THR A 99 11.37 -11.78 4.78
C THR A 99 10.58 -12.30 5.98
N ALA A 100 10.44 -13.62 6.06
CA ALA A 100 9.77 -14.26 7.18
C ALA A 100 10.71 -14.32 8.40
N TYR A 101 10.68 -13.30 9.25
CA TYR A 101 11.37 -13.32 10.53
C TYR A 101 10.54 -14.04 11.60
N PRO A 102 11.17 -14.59 12.65
CA PRO A 102 10.45 -15.09 13.81
C PRO A 102 9.59 -14.01 14.46
N SER A 103 8.44 -14.41 15.01
CA SER A 103 7.58 -13.49 15.78
C SER A 103 8.36 -12.88 16.94
N GLY A 104 8.26 -11.56 17.11
CA GLY A 104 9.00 -10.84 18.15
C GLY A 104 10.32 -10.22 17.69
N ILE A 105 10.67 -10.37 16.41
CA ILE A 105 11.78 -9.63 15.78
C ILE A 105 11.20 -8.53 14.91
N SER A 106 11.66 -7.30 15.12
CA SER A 106 11.26 -6.16 14.29
C SER A 106 11.97 -6.21 12.95
N GLU A 107 11.21 -6.25 11.85
CA GLU A 107 11.75 -6.18 10.49
C GLU A 107 12.54 -4.90 10.26
N LEU A 108 12.11 -3.78 10.87
CA LEU A 108 12.75 -2.48 10.74
C LEU A 108 14.21 -2.51 11.18
N GLU A 109 14.51 -3.16 12.32
CA GLU A 109 15.86 -3.29 12.83
C GLU A 109 16.75 -4.10 11.88
N GLN A 110 16.20 -5.14 11.25
CA GLN A 110 16.94 -6.02 10.34
C GLN A 110 17.31 -5.33 9.02
N VAL A 111 16.53 -4.31 8.61
CA VAL A 111 16.78 -3.59 7.35
C VAL A 111 17.31 -2.16 7.57
N GLY A 112 17.59 -1.78 8.82
CA GLY A 112 18.17 -0.49 9.18
C GLY A 112 17.20 0.69 9.05
N LEU A 113 15.89 0.46 9.15
CA LEU A 113 14.88 1.52 9.19
C LEU A 113 14.63 1.98 10.62
N THR A 114 14.27 3.25 10.76
CA THR A 114 13.97 3.89 12.04
C THR A 114 12.53 4.38 12.12
N THR A 115 12.06 4.68 13.32
CA THR A 115 10.68 5.12 13.53
C THR A 115 10.60 6.55 14.06
N LEU A 116 9.47 7.18 13.79
CA LEU A 116 9.03 8.44 14.43
C LEU A 116 7.67 8.21 15.10
N PRO A 117 7.38 8.90 16.20
CA PRO A 117 6.08 8.78 16.85
C PRO A 117 4.96 9.25 15.92
N SER A 118 3.82 8.60 16.01
CA SER A 118 2.56 9.02 15.40
C SER A 118 1.87 10.10 16.26
N CYS A 119 0.89 10.80 15.69
CA CYS A 119 0.12 11.84 16.35
C CYS A 119 -1.19 11.31 16.96
N GLY A 120 -1.88 10.42 16.26
CA GLY A 120 -3.23 9.97 16.59
C GLY A 120 -3.38 8.48 16.87
N VAL A 121 -2.32 7.68 16.63
CA VAL A 121 -2.32 6.23 16.84
C VAL A 121 -1.05 5.77 17.57
N ALA A 122 -1.10 4.62 18.22
CA ALA A 122 0.05 4.07 18.95
C ALA A 122 1.16 3.50 18.04
N PRO A 123 0.88 2.79 16.93
CA PRO A 123 1.91 2.32 16.03
C PRO A 123 2.71 3.48 15.45
N PRO A 124 4.07 3.43 15.48
CA PRO A 124 4.90 4.50 14.93
C PRO A 124 4.92 4.47 13.41
N ARG A 125 5.17 5.62 12.80
CA ARG A 125 5.48 5.77 11.38
C ARG A 125 6.97 5.50 11.10
N ILE A 126 7.28 5.10 9.88
CA ILE A 126 8.67 4.88 9.43
C ILE A 126 9.25 6.23 9.03
N LYS A 127 10.40 6.59 9.61
CA LYS A 127 11.05 7.90 9.40
C LYS A 127 11.46 8.12 7.94
N GLU A 128 11.96 7.07 7.31
CA GLU A 128 12.48 7.10 5.94
C GLU A 128 11.35 7.11 4.87
N ALA A 129 10.10 6.87 5.29
CA ALA A 129 8.98 6.93 4.37
C ALA A 129 8.62 8.37 4.01
N PRO A 130 8.51 8.70 2.70
CA PRO A 130 8.20 10.05 2.27
C PRO A 130 6.77 10.48 2.62
N VAL A 131 5.86 9.52 2.78
CA VAL A 131 4.46 9.73 3.14
C VAL A 131 4.02 8.66 4.12
N ALA A 132 3.35 9.06 5.20
CA ALA A 132 2.74 8.14 6.16
C ALA A 132 1.29 8.55 6.47
N LEU A 133 0.40 7.54 6.52
CA LEU A 133 -1.02 7.69 6.81
C LEU A 133 -1.32 6.92 8.10
N GLU A 134 -1.68 7.64 9.17
CA GLU A 134 -2.12 7.02 10.42
C GLU A 134 -3.58 6.60 10.30
N CYS A 135 -3.84 5.34 10.60
CA CYS A 135 -5.15 4.74 10.36
C CYS A 135 -5.71 4.08 11.62
N LYS A 136 -7.01 4.26 11.81
CA LYS A 136 -7.83 3.47 12.74
C LYS A 136 -8.65 2.46 11.96
N LEU A 137 -8.79 1.24 12.49
CA LEU A 137 -9.61 0.22 11.86
C LEU A 137 -11.07 0.67 11.79
N TYR A 138 -11.57 0.86 10.57
CA TYR A 138 -12.97 1.19 10.29
C TYR A 138 -13.82 -0.07 10.18
N GLN A 139 -13.33 -1.08 9.44
CA GLN A 139 -14.02 -2.35 9.27
C GLN A 139 -13.04 -3.48 8.98
N HIS A 140 -13.32 -4.66 9.51
CA HIS A 140 -12.63 -5.90 9.19
C HIS A 140 -13.59 -6.89 8.55
N ILE A 141 -13.18 -7.47 7.41
CA ILE A 141 -13.96 -8.48 6.69
C ILE A 141 -13.09 -9.73 6.49
N PRO A 142 -13.37 -10.83 7.22
CA PRO A 142 -12.67 -12.10 7.00
C PRO A 142 -13.19 -12.80 5.73
N ILE A 143 -12.29 -13.31 4.90
CA ILE A 143 -12.59 -14.03 3.65
C ILE A 143 -12.14 -15.50 3.79
N HIS A 144 -13.08 -16.40 3.87
CA HIS A 144 -12.87 -17.87 3.93
C HIS A 144 -11.82 -18.33 4.96
N GLY A 145 -11.65 -17.59 6.06
CA GLY A 145 -10.70 -17.90 7.13
C GLY A 145 -9.21 -17.84 6.72
N LYS A 146 -8.90 -17.39 5.52
CA LYS A 146 -7.53 -17.35 4.97
C LYS A 146 -7.03 -15.95 4.67
N ARG A 147 -7.93 -15.01 4.48
CA ARG A 147 -7.63 -13.64 4.08
C ARG A 147 -8.45 -12.67 4.89
N HIS A 148 -7.86 -11.53 5.18
CA HIS A 148 -8.46 -10.44 5.95
C HIS A 148 -8.44 -9.17 5.12
N LEU A 149 -9.59 -8.53 4.93
CA LEU A 149 -9.68 -7.18 4.40
C LEU A 149 -9.79 -6.23 5.58
N PHE A 150 -8.86 -5.31 5.69
CA PHE A 150 -8.87 -4.23 6.67
C PHE A 150 -9.18 -2.93 5.95
N ILE A 151 -10.28 -2.30 6.29
CA ILE A 151 -10.61 -0.94 5.89
C ILE A 151 -10.19 -0.04 7.03
N GLY A 152 -9.29 0.90 6.76
CA GLY A 152 -8.78 1.86 7.72
C GLY A 152 -9.25 3.26 7.39
N GLU A 153 -9.73 3.99 8.40
CA GLU A 153 -9.98 5.43 8.32
C GLU A 153 -8.68 6.18 8.55
N VAL A 154 -8.34 7.08 7.64
CA VAL A 154 -7.13 7.89 7.73
C VAL A 154 -7.39 9.07 8.67
N LEU A 155 -6.62 9.16 9.75
CA LEU A 155 -6.72 10.21 10.77
C LEU A 155 -5.70 11.33 10.57
N TRP A 156 -4.48 10.97 10.18
CA TRP A 156 -3.35 11.90 9.98
C TRP A 156 -2.56 11.53 8.74
N LEU A 157 -2.10 12.56 8.05
CA LEU A 157 -1.16 12.47 6.94
C LEU A 157 0.14 13.18 7.31
N HIS A 158 1.26 12.48 7.13
CA HIS A 158 2.61 13.06 7.22
C HIS A 158 3.28 12.97 5.86
N THR A 159 3.98 14.03 5.47
CA THR A 159 4.76 14.05 4.22
C THR A 159 6.14 14.63 4.47
N ALA A 160 7.11 14.21 3.67
CA ALA A 160 8.37 14.94 3.56
C ALA A 160 8.11 16.31 2.93
N ASP A 161 9.00 17.26 3.22
CA ASP A 161 8.91 18.63 2.70
C ASP A 161 8.94 18.62 1.17
N GLY A 162 8.15 19.51 0.56
CA GLY A 162 8.11 19.70 -0.88
C GLY A 162 7.17 18.76 -1.66
N ILE A 163 6.65 17.70 -1.06
CA ILE A 163 5.71 16.75 -1.75
C ILE A 163 4.35 17.40 -1.97
N ILE A 164 3.87 18.20 -1.03
CA ILE A 164 2.58 18.87 -1.11
C ILE A 164 2.77 20.37 -1.12
N ASP A 165 2.10 21.05 -2.03
CA ASP A 165 1.94 22.49 -2.00
C ASP A 165 0.97 22.86 -0.87
N PRO A 166 1.39 23.60 0.17
CA PRO A 166 0.55 23.83 1.35
C PRO A 166 -0.65 24.75 1.09
N GLU A 167 -0.60 25.57 0.04
CA GLU A 167 -1.69 26.51 -0.29
C GLU A 167 -2.76 25.85 -1.14
N THR A 168 -2.35 25.04 -2.12
CA THR A 168 -3.25 24.44 -3.11
C THR A 168 -3.55 22.96 -2.84
N LEU A 169 -2.82 22.31 -1.92
CA LEU A 169 -2.81 20.86 -1.63
C LEU A 169 -2.44 20.01 -2.85
N ARG A 170 -1.77 20.61 -3.83
CA ARG A 170 -1.33 19.92 -5.05
C ARG A 170 -0.11 19.04 -4.74
N ILE A 171 -0.16 17.80 -5.22
CA ILE A 171 0.97 16.89 -5.12
C ILE A 171 2.02 17.24 -6.17
N ARG A 172 3.26 17.40 -5.76
CA ARG A 172 4.40 17.77 -6.60
C ARG A 172 5.29 16.54 -6.82
N LEU A 173 4.93 15.68 -7.76
CA LEU A 173 5.74 14.50 -8.07
C LEU A 173 7.04 14.87 -8.80
N GLU A 174 7.00 15.85 -9.71
CA GLU A 174 8.13 16.25 -10.54
C GLU A 174 9.11 17.15 -9.80
N ASP A 175 8.60 18.04 -8.93
CA ASP A 175 9.36 19.07 -8.23
C ASP A 175 9.78 18.67 -6.80
N SER A 176 9.33 17.52 -6.33
CA SER A 176 9.42 17.12 -4.91
C SER A 176 10.78 16.59 -4.47
N GLY A 177 11.86 16.91 -5.20
CA GLY A 177 13.20 16.47 -4.80
C GLY A 177 13.41 14.95 -4.84
N GLY A 178 12.51 14.20 -5.50
CA GLY A 178 12.68 12.78 -5.75
C GLY A 178 11.60 11.85 -5.18
N TYR A 179 10.40 12.35 -4.84
CA TYR A 179 9.29 11.45 -4.50
C TYR A 179 8.74 10.77 -5.76
N PHE A 180 9.14 9.54 -5.96
CA PHE A 180 8.64 8.69 -7.02
C PHE A 180 8.08 7.40 -6.41
N PRO A 181 6.79 7.36 -6.11
CA PRO A 181 6.16 6.16 -5.55
C PRO A 181 6.37 4.98 -6.49
N ILE A 182 6.54 3.79 -5.91
CA ILE A 182 6.70 2.57 -6.68
C ILE A 182 5.40 1.80 -6.79
N GLY A 183 5.24 1.09 -7.90
CA GLY A 183 4.18 0.13 -8.11
C GLY A 183 4.74 -1.29 -8.26
N ARG A 184 4.12 -2.27 -7.58
CA ARG A 184 4.47 -3.67 -7.74
C ARG A 184 3.88 -4.22 -9.03
N LEU A 185 4.72 -4.89 -9.81
CA LEU A 185 4.32 -5.67 -10.98
C LEU A 185 4.08 -7.14 -10.57
N TYR A 186 4.77 -8.08 -11.19
CA TYR A 186 4.71 -9.50 -10.85
C TYR A 186 6.06 -9.97 -10.28
N ALA A 187 6.04 -11.00 -9.46
CA ALA A 187 7.20 -11.49 -8.72
C ALA A 187 7.89 -10.35 -7.95
N ASP A 188 9.20 -10.18 -8.08
CA ASP A 188 9.99 -9.16 -7.40
C ASP A 188 10.28 -7.95 -8.30
N ARG A 189 9.39 -7.67 -9.25
CA ARG A 189 9.51 -6.54 -10.16
C ARG A 189 8.64 -5.38 -9.71
N TYR A 190 9.22 -4.19 -9.81
CA TYR A 190 8.61 -2.91 -9.48
C TYR A 190 8.77 -1.93 -10.64
N THR A 191 7.96 -0.90 -10.67
CA THR A 191 8.06 0.24 -11.57
C THR A 191 7.96 1.53 -10.77
N THR A 192 8.47 2.62 -11.31
CA THR A 192 8.29 3.97 -10.78
C THR A 192 7.25 4.71 -11.61
N VAL A 193 6.74 5.83 -11.11
CA VAL A 193 5.81 6.71 -11.85
C VAL A 193 6.54 7.85 -12.59
N ARG A 194 7.78 7.60 -13.05
CA ARG A 194 8.58 8.60 -13.77
C ARG A 194 8.01 8.89 -15.16
N ASP A 195 7.53 7.86 -15.86
CA ASP A 195 6.93 8.01 -17.19
C ASP A 195 5.44 8.38 -17.03
N GLN A 196 5.16 9.65 -17.19
CA GLN A 196 3.83 10.20 -17.07
C GLN A 196 3.36 10.75 -18.41
N PHE A 197 2.07 10.71 -18.68
CA PHE A 197 1.47 11.36 -19.81
C PHE A 197 0.12 11.97 -19.42
N THR A 198 -0.20 13.10 -20.04
CA THR A 198 -1.46 13.80 -19.81
C THR A 198 -2.44 13.48 -20.93
N LEU A 199 -3.64 13.10 -20.57
CA LEU A 199 -4.75 12.95 -21.53
C LEU A 199 -5.54 14.25 -21.58
N ALA A 200 -6.00 14.63 -22.79
CA ALA A 200 -6.99 15.68 -22.93
C ALA A 200 -8.27 15.32 -22.17
N GLY A 201 -8.98 16.30 -21.67
CA GLY A 201 -10.27 16.09 -21.00
C GLY A 201 -11.23 15.25 -21.86
N GLY A 202 -12.01 14.37 -21.25
CA GLY A 202 -12.84 13.39 -21.95
C GLY A 202 -13.75 13.98 -23.01
N GLU A 203 -14.33 15.17 -22.75
CA GLU A 203 -15.17 15.89 -23.73
C GLU A 203 -14.37 16.35 -24.96
N SER A 204 -13.15 16.88 -24.75
CA SER A 204 -12.25 17.27 -25.85
C SER A 204 -11.85 16.06 -26.70
N TYR A 205 -11.57 14.91 -26.07
CA TYR A 205 -11.27 13.66 -26.75
C TYR A 205 -12.45 13.17 -27.60
N VAL A 206 -13.67 13.14 -27.03
CA VAL A 206 -14.89 12.72 -27.75
C VAL A 206 -15.17 13.62 -28.95
N ASN A 207 -15.01 14.95 -28.79
CA ASN A 207 -15.19 15.88 -29.90
C ASN A 207 -14.17 15.67 -31.02
N ALA A 208 -12.92 15.40 -30.67
CA ALA A 208 -11.88 15.08 -31.65
C ALA A 208 -12.20 13.78 -32.43
N ILE A 209 -12.68 12.74 -31.77
CA ILE A 209 -13.06 11.47 -32.44
C ILE A 209 -14.27 11.65 -33.35
N LYS A 210 -15.29 12.40 -32.92
CA LYS A 210 -16.46 12.74 -33.75
C LYS A 210 -16.05 13.50 -34.99
N ALA A 211 -15.12 14.47 -34.85
CA ALA A 211 -14.59 15.23 -36.00
C ALA A 211 -13.83 14.36 -37.01
N MET A 212 -13.26 13.23 -36.57
CA MET A 212 -12.60 12.24 -37.42
C MET A 212 -13.57 11.25 -38.09
N GLY A 213 -14.88 11.37 -37.84
CA GLY A 213 -15.91 10.48 -38.43
C GLY A 213 -15.82 9.01 -37.96
N ARG A 214 -15.32 8.78 -36.72
CA ARG A 214 -15.12 7.43 -36.16
C ARG A 214 -16.29 6.96 -35.28
N PHE A 215 -17.41 7.72 -35.25
CA PHE A 215 -18.72 7.36 -34.68
C PHE A 215 -19.84 7.92 -35.54
#